data_089ad1ff6986d8ae56045b865baa8d73
#
_entry.id   089ad1ff6986d8ae56045b865baa8d73
#
_cell.length_a   1.000
_cell.length_b   1.000
_cell.length_c   1.000
_cell.angle_alpha   90.00
_cell.angle_beta   90.00
_cell.angle_gamma   90.00
#
_symmetry.space_group_name_H-M   'P 1'
#
loop_
_entity.id
_entity.type
_entity.pdbx_description
1 polymer ?
#
loop_
_entity_poly.entity_id
_entity_poly.type
_entity_poly.pdbx_seq_one_letter_code
_entity_poly.pdbx_strand_id
1 'polypeptide(L)'
;DLLNFHESEHPLAIQLGGSDPVALQEASVIAEERDFDEINLNVGCPSPRVQSGSFGAVLMKQPELVRDCLELLIKTVKIPVTVKCRIGVDEMDEDKDLDKFVQIVKDSGCKTFIIHARKAWLKGLSPKDNREIPPLNYERVYRLKDSFPDLEVIINGGIETTHDALEHLKRVDGVMVGRSAYANPYPLVNVDKKFTDEVIGYQL
;
A
#
# COMPACT_ATOMS: atom_id res chain seq x y z
N ASP A 1 -5.86 -14.65 -19.96
CA ASP A 1 -6.55 -13.61 -19.19
C ASP A 1 -5.56 -13.06 -18.14
N LEU A 2 -5.50 -11.75 -17.99
CA LEU A 2 -4.57 -11.08 -17.05
C LEU A 2 -5.00 -11.26 -15.58
N LEU A 3 -6.21 -11.73 -15.34
CA LEU A 3 -6.75 -11.98 -14.00
C LEU A 3 -6.74 -13.47 -13.62
N ASN A 4 -6.11 -14.32 -14.44
CA ASN A 4 -5.98 -15.73 -14.10
C ASN A 4 -4.79 -15.95 -13.19
N PHE A 5 -4.99 -16.76 -12.18
CA PHE A 5 -3.98 -17.21 -11.24
C PHE A 5 -4.23 -18.68 -10.86
N HIS A 6 -3.30 -19.30 -10.16
CA HIS A 6 -3.45 -20.66 -9.65
C HIS A 6 -3.91 -20.63 -8.20
N GLU A 7 -4.73 -21.57 -7.79
CA GLU A 7 -5.28 -21.68 -6.43
C GLU A 7 -4.20 -21.68 -5.33
N SER A 8 -3.00 -22.20 -5.62
CA SER A 8 -1.88 -22.16 -4.69
C SER A 8 -1.22 -20.80 -4.48
N GLU A 9 -1.67 -19.76 -5.20
CA GLU A 9 -1.14 -18.39 -5.05
C GLU A 9 -1.87 -17.60 -3.94
N HIS A 10 -2.97 -18.15 -3.41
CA HIS A 10 -3.67 -17.53 -2.28
C HIS A 10 -2.83 -17.52 -0.99
N PRO A 11 -2.95 -16.46 -0.17
CA PRO A 11 -3.80 -15.30 -0.35
C PRO A 11 -3.25 -14.32 -1.39
N LEU A 12 -4.11 -13.79 -2.26
CA LEU A 12 -3.73 -12.96 -3.39
C LEU A 12 -4.48 -11.62 -3.39
N ALA A 13 -3.74 -10.52 -3.31
CA ALA A 13 -4.28 -9.18 -3.43
C ALA A 13 -4.24 -8.66 -4.87
N ILE A 14 -5.33 -8.04 -5.33
CA ILE A 14 -5.34 -7.28 -6.58
C ILE A 14 -5.19 -5.78 -6.31
N GLN A 15 -4.29 -5.11 -7.04
CA GLN A 15 -4.16 -3.66 -6.94
C GLN A 15 -4.93 -2.95 -8.06
N LEU A 16 -5.85 -2.08 -7.67
CA LEU A 16 -6.60 -1.22 -8.56
C LEU A 16 -5.98 0.17 -8.64
N GLY A 17 -5.99 0.75 -9.84
CA GLY A 17 -5.58 2.14 -10.09
C GLY A 17 -6.68 2.90 -10.78
N GLY A 18 -7.17 3.96 -10.17
CA GLY A 18 -8.25 4.79 -10.69
C GLY A 18 -8.58 5.94 -9.73
N SER A 19 -9.43 6.85 -10.21
CA SER A 19 -9.94 8.00 -9.44
C SER A 19 -11.45 8.21 -9.66
N ASP A 20 -12.08 7.37 -10.47
CA ASP A 20 -13.52 7.33 -10.65
C ASP A 20 -14.11 6.28 -9.69
N PRO A 21 -14.91 6.70 -8.68
CA PRO A 21 -15.48 5.77 -7.72
C PRO A 21 -16.35 4.68 -8.35
N VAL A 22 -17.12 5.02 -9.39
CA VAL A 22 -18.03 4.06 -10.06
C VAL A 22 -17.24 3.00 -10.82
N ALA A 23 -16.25 3.42 -11.60
CA ALA A 23 -15.39 2.48 -12.32
C ALA A 23 -14.59 1.57 -11.37
N LEU A 24 -14.14 2.12 -10.23
CA LEU A 24 -13.47 1.34 -9.19
C LEU A 24 -14.44 0.34 -8.54
N GLN A 25 -15.69 0.73 -8.31
CA GLN A 25 -16.73 -0.15 -7.79
C GLN A 25 -16.97 -1.35 -8.73
N GLU A 26 -17.16 -1.09 -10.02
CA GLU A 26 -17.33 -2.15 -11.01
C GLU A 26 -16.12 -3.11 -11.04
N ALA A 27 -14.91 -2.57 -11.01
CA ALA A 27 -13.69 -3.36 -10.97
C ALA A 27 -13.58 -4.21 -9.67
N SER A 28 -14.07 -3.68 -8.54
CA SER A 28 -14.04 -4.40 -7.28
C SER A 28 -14.97 -5.62 -7.25
N VAL A 29 -16.15 -5.51 -7.86
CA VAL A 29 -17.07 -6.64 -8.01
C VAL A 29 -16.42 -7.75 -8.84
N ILE A 30 -15.77 -7.39 -9.97
CA ILE A 30 -15.04 -8.35 -10.79
C ILE A 30 -13.91 -9.02 -10.01
N ALA A 31 -13.20 -8.27 -9.18
CA ALA A 31 -12.11 -8.81 -8.36
C ALA A 31 -12.65 -9.84 -7.34
N GLU A 32 -13.73 -9.53 -6.63
CA GLU A 32 -14.36 -10.47 -5.69
C GLU A 32 -14.91 -11.70 -6.39
N GLU A 33 -15.58 -11.54 -7.55
CA GLU A 33 -16.08 -12.66 -8.38
C GLU A 33 -14.97 -13.55 -8.96
N ARG A 34 -13.74 -13.06 -9.00
CA ARG A 34 -12.54 -13.78 -9.44
C ARG A 34 -11.73 -14.36 -8.28
N ASP A 35 -12.30 -14.39 -7.08
CA ASP A 35 -11.72 -14.97 -5.86
C ASP A 35 -10.41 -14.33 -5.39
N PHE A 36 -10.18 -13.03 -5.65
CA PHE A 36 -9.10 -12.31 -4.99
C PHE A 36 -9.43 -12.14 -3.49
N ASP A 37 -8.40 -12.25 -2.64
CA ASP A 37 -8.54 -12.18 -1.18
C ASP A 37 -8.54 -10.74 -0.66
N GLU A 38 -7.99 -9.79 -1.41
CA GLU A 38 -7.86 -8.38 -1.02
C GLU A 38 -7.90 -7.47 -2.25
N ILE A 39 -8.48 -6.30 -2.08
CA ILE A 39 -8.37 -5.19 -3.04
C ILE A 39 -7.50 -4.09 -2.44
N ASN A 40 -6.44 -3.72 -3.13
CA ASN A 40 -5.57 -2.61 -2.75
C ASN A 40 -5.74 -1.42 -3.70
N LEU A 41 -6.04 -0.22 -3.17
CA LEU A 41 -6.10 1.00 -3.98
C LEU A 41 -4.71 1.64 -4.10
N ASN A 42 -4.28 1.89 -5.34
CA ASN A 42 -2.99 2.54 -5.62
C ASN A 42 -3.07 4.06 -5.49
N VAL A 43 -2.44 4.59 -4.47
CA VAL A 43 -2.29 6.04 -4.20
C VAL A 43 -0.79 6.42 -4.09
N GLY A 44 0.10 5.60 -4.68
CA GLY A 44 1.55 5.78 -4.49
C GLY A 44 2.40 5.77 -5.77
N CYS A 45 1.85 5.40 -6.92
CA CYS A 45 2.61 5.32 -8.18
C CYS A 45 2.83 6.72 -8.79
N PRO A 46 4.11 7.15 -9.03
CA PRO A 46 4.41 8.47 -9.58
C PRO A 46 4.58 8.47 -11.11
N SER A 47 4.21 7.39 -11.82
CA SER A 47 4.49 7.30 -13.25
C SER A 47 3.72 8.35 -14.07
N PRO A 48 4.30 8.90 -15.17
CA PRO A 48 3.61 9.86 -16.03
C PRO A 48 2.29 9.33 -16.60
N ARG A 49 2.23 8.04 -16.93
CA ARG A 49 1.00 7.38 -17.42
C ARG A 49 -0.12 7.40 -16.38
N VAL A 50 0.25 7.20 -15.11
CA VAL A 50 -0.67 7.23 -13.98
C VAL A 50 -1.12 8.67 -13.68
N GLN A 51 -0.20 9.63 -13.77
CA GLN A 51 -0.53 11.05 -13.60
C GLN A 51 -1.49 11.57 -14.68
N SER A 52 -1.31 11.17 -15.96
CA SER A 52 -2.22 11.55 -17.04
C SER A 52 -3.63 10.96 -16.86
N GLY A 53 -3.73 9.81 -16.17
CA GLY A 53 -5.01 9.21 -15.77
C GLY A 53 -5.55 9.76 -14.45
N SER A 54 -4.90 10.76 -13.84
CA SER A 54 -5.30 11.40 -12.58
C SER A 54 -5.45 10.42 -11.40
N PHE A 55 -4.62 9.37 -11.33
CA PHE A 55 -4.61 8.41 -10.22
C PHE A 55 -3.18 8.14 -9.69
N GLY A 56 -3.01 7.24 -8.74
CA GLY A 56 -1.73 6.96 -8.10
C GLY A 56 -1.28 8.07 -7.15
N ALA A 57 0.01 8.42 -7.14
CA ALA A 57 0.59 9.34 -6.15
C ALA A 57 -0.03 10.74 -6.14
N VAL A 58 -0.56 11.22 -7.27
CA VAL A 58 -1.24 12.52 -7.36
C VAL A 58 -2.48 12.58 -6.44
N LEU A 59 -3.13 11.45 -6.19
CA LEU A 59 -4.29 11.36 -5.31
C LEU A 59 -3.98 11.66 -3.84
N MET A 60 -2.72 11.62 -3.41
CA MET A 60 -2.37 12.09 -2.06
C MET A 60 -2.71 13.56 -1.83
N LYS A 61 -2.85 14.35 -2.90
CA LYS A 61 -3.30 15.76 -2.86
C LYS A 61 -4.82 15.90 -2.82
N GLN A 62 -5.57 14.80 -2.89
CA GLN A 62 -7.04 14.75 -2.96
C GLN A 62 -7.58 13.68 -1.97
N PRO A 63 -7.31 13.82 -0.66
CA PRO A 63 -7.66 12.79 0.32
C PRO A 63 -9.17 12.53 0.42
N GLU A 64 -10.02 13.54 0.17
CA GLU A 64 -11.47 13.38 0.15
C GLU A 64 -11.91 12.45 -0.98
N LEU A 65 -11.34 12.59 -2.17
CA LEU A 65 -11.64 11.68 -3.30
C LEU A 65 -11.18 10.25 -3.00
N VAL A 66 -10.01 10.08 -2.37
CA VAL A 66 -9.53 8.76 -1.95
C VAL A 66 -10.47 8.13 -0.92
N ARG A 67 -10.93 8.91 0.06
CA ARG A 67 -11.93 8.48 1.04
C ARG A 67 -13.21 8.00 0.34
N ASP A 68 -13.74 8.79 -0.58
CA ASP A 68 -15.00 8.48 -1.28
C ASP A 68 -14.87 7.21 -2.13
N CYS A 69 -13.73 7.03 -2.82
CA CYS A 69 -13.43 5.79 -3.55
C CYS A 69 -13.41 4.58 -2.59
N LEU A 70 -12.63 4.66 -1.51
CA LEU A 70 -12.49 3.55 -0.55
C LEU A 70 -13.81 3.23 0.15
N GLU A 71 -14.58 4.25 0.54
CA GLU A 71 -15.89 4.04 1.17
C GLU A 71 -16.83 3.26 0.26
N LEU A 72 -16.85 3.59 -1.04
CA LEU A 72 -17.68 2.88 -2.00
C LEU A 72 -17.20 1.44 -2.20
N LEU A 73 -15.89 1.23 -2.32
CA LEU A 73 -15.31 -0.12 -2.42
C LEU A 73 -15.69 -0.97 -1.20
N ILE A 74 -15.47 -0.47 0.02
CA ILE A 74 -15.74 -1.16 1.28
C ILE A 74 -17.23 -1.49 1.44
N LYS A 75 -18.13 -0.66 0.95
CA LYS A 75 -19.57 -0.93 0.94
C LYS A 75 -20.00 -1.95 -0.11
N THR A 76 -19.19 -2.16 -1.13
CA THR A 76 -19.55 -2.98 -2.29
C THR A 76 -19.11 -4.43 -2.14
N VAL A 77 -17.91 -4.67 -1.64
CA VAL A 77 -17.32 -6.01 -1.52
C VAL A 77 -17.20 -6.45 -0.06
N LYS A 78 -17.04 -7.75 0.15
CA LYS A 78 -16.86 -8.36 1.50
C LYS A 78 -15.39 -8.59 1.83
N ILE A 79 -14.54 -8.71 0.79
CA ILE A 79 -13.10 -8.90 0.97
C ILE A 79 -12.46 -7.61 1.46
N PRO A 80 -11.33 -7.68 2.19
CA PRO A 80 -10.60 -6.51 2.67
C PRO A 80 -10.27 -5.51 1.57
N VAL A 81 -10.41 -4.22 1.88
CA VAL A 81 -10.00 -3.12 1.02
C VAL A 81 -8.92 -2.31 1.73
N THR A 82 -7.77 -2.21 1.12
CA THR A 82 -6.58 -1.55 1.65
C THR A 82 -6.12 -0.41 0.76
N VAL A 83 -5.24 0.46 1.26
CA VAL A 83 -4.68 1.56 0.48
C VAL A 83 -3.16 1.56 0.53
N LYS A 84 -2.51 1.74 -0.64
CA LYS A 84 -1.05 1.86 -0.71
C LYS A 84 -0.65 3.25 -1.16
N CYS A 85 0.06 3.97 -0.30
CA CYS A 85 0.49 5.33 -0.57
C CYS A 85 1.98 5.55 -0.25
N ARG A 86 2.41 6.81 -0.25
CA ARG A 86 3.74 7.28 0.12
C ARG A 86 3.68 8.17 1.35
N ILE A 87 4.84 8.62 1.86
CA ILE A 87 4.90 9.57 2.98
C ILE A 87 4.64 11.03 2.54
N GLY A 88 4.43 11.28 1.27
CA GLY A 88 4.13 12.59 0.68
C GLY A 88 4.43 12.64 -0.81
N VAL A 89 4.02 13.73 -1.45
CA VAL A 89 4.21 13.99 -2.88
C VAL A 89 4.68 15.42 -3.08
N ASP A 90 5.71 15.61 -3.90
CA ASP A 90 6.28 16.93 -4.23
C ASP A 90 6.59 17.75 -2.95
N GLU A 91 6.02 18.95 -2.82
CA GLU A 91 6.24 19.87 -1.71
C GLU A 91 5.37 19.59 -0.47
N MET A 92 4.59 18.51 -0.45
CA MET A 92 3.83 18.13 0.75
C MET A 92 4.75 18.01 1.96
N ASP A 93 4.30 18.51 3.10
CA ASP A 93 4.95 18.30 4.40
C ASP A 93 4.76 16.84 4.84
N GLU A 94 5.86 16.12 5.03
CA GLU A 94 5.79 14.68 5.36
C GLU A 94 5.09 14.42 6.69
N ASP A 95 5.18 15.34 7.65
CA ASP A 95 4.56 15.16 8.96
C ASP A 95 3.08 15.58 8.96
N LYS A 96 2.79 16.81 8.56
CA LYS A 96 1.43 17.36 8.63
C LYS A 96 0.49 16.81 7.59
N ASP A 97 0.96 16.73 6.33
CA ASP A 97 0.09 16.37 5.21
C ASP A 97 -0.17 14.85 5.17
N LEU A 98 0.79 14.01 5.60
CA LEU A 98 0.53 12.58 5.71
C LEU A 98 -0.49 12.27 6.81
N ASP A 99 -0.35 12.87 7.98
CA ASP A 99 -1.31 12.65 9.07
C ASP A 99 -2.70 13.15 8.69
N LYS A 100 -2.79 14.31 8.03
CA LYS A 100 -4.05 14.83 7.49
C LYS A 100 -4.66 13.87 6.45
N PHE A 101 -3.83 13.36 5.53
CA PHE A 101 -4.27 12.39 4.53
C PHE A 101 -4.86 11.14 5.19
N VAL A 102 -4.13 10.53 6.13
CA VAL A 102 -4.58 9.33 6.83
C VAL A 102 -5.82 9.62 7.67
N GLN A 103 -5.88 10.77 8.35
CA GLN A 103 -7.06 11.16 9.14
C GLN A 103 -8.34 11.26 8.30
N ILE A 104 -8.25 11.80 7.07
CA ILE A 104 -9.41 11.91 6.17
C ILE A 104 -9.76 10.53 5.57
N VAL A 105 -8.75 9.81 5.11
CA VAL A 105 -8.94 8.53 4.40
C VAL A 105 -9.50 7.44 5.32
N LYS A 106 -9.08 7.38 6.60
CA LYS A 106 -9.61 6.39 7.56
C LYS A 106 -11.12 6.52 7.79
N ASP A 107 -11.71 7.71 7.57
CA ASP A 107 -13.15 7.94 7.72
C ASP A 107 -13.97 7.16 6.66
N SER A 108 -13.34 6.64 5.60
CA SER A 108 -13.95 5.67 4.67
C SER A 108 -14.27 4.31 5.30
N GLY A 109 -13.68 4.01 6.46
CA GLY A 109 -13.69 2.69 7.08
C GLY A 109 -12.45 1.84 6.75
N CYS A 110 -11.55 2.32 5.88
CA CYS A 110 -10.27 1.64 5.60
C CYS A 110 -9.41 1.57 6.87
N LYS A 111 -8.94 0.37 7.20
CA LYS A 111 -8.14 0.10 8.40
C LYS A 111 -6.67 -0.16 8.10
N THR A 112 -6.33 -0.59 6.88
CA THR A 112 -4.99 -1.04 6.51
C THR A 112 -4.34 -0.07 5.54
N PHE A 113 -3.20 0.48 5.94
CA PHE A 113 -2.43 1.44 5.18
C PHE A 113 -1.03 0.89 4.89
N ILE A 114 -0.70 0.70 3.62
CA ILE A 114 0.63 0.28 3.17
C ILE A 114 1.42 1.52 2.78
N ILE A 115 2.45 1.85 3.55
CA ILE A 115 3.19 3.11 3.41
C ILE A 115 4.58 2.86 2.81
N HIS A 116 4.81 3.32 1.57
CA HIS A 116 6.17 3.37 1.04
C HIS A 116 6.92 4.53 1.70
N ALA A 117 7.96 4.21 2.46
CA ALA A 117 8.70 5.15 3.30
C ALA A 117 9.56 6.17 2.52
N ARG A 118 9.10 6.61 1.35
CA ARG A 118 9.72 7.64 0.49
C ARG A 118 8.68 8.61 -0.03
N LYS A 119 9.03 9.88 -0.16
CA LYS A 119 8.24 10.83 -0.97
C LYS A 119 8.22 10.41 -2.43
N ALA A 120 7.24 10.89 -3.17
CA ALA A 120 7.22 10.84 -4.62
C ALA A 120 7.39 12.24 -5.22
N TRP A 121 8.21 12.33 -6.26
CA TRP A 121 8.31 13.52 -7.11
C TRP A 121 7.60 13.24 -8.43
N LEU A 122 6.54 13.98 -8.69
CA LEU A 122 5.74 13.81 -9.91
C LEU A 122 6.46 14.34 -11.15
N LYS A 123 7.38 15.28 -10.97
CA LYS A 123 8.19 15.86 -12.03
C LYS A 123 9.67 15.67 -11.73
N GLY A 124 10.47 15.52 -12.79
CA GLY A 124 11.92 15.48 -12.71
C GLY A 124 12.53 14.11 -12.36
N LEU A 125 11.75 13.15 -11.90
CA LEU A 125 12.21 11.80 -11.60
C LEU A 125 11.40 10.74 -12.35
N SER A 126 12.08 9.75 -12.91
CA SER A 126 11.42 8.56 -13.45
C SER A 126 10.77 7.72 -12.33
N PRO A 127 9.87 6.78 -12.64
CA PRO A 127 9.35 5.85 -11.65
C PRO A 127 10.43 5.01 -10.96
N LYS A 128 11.54 4.72 -11.66
CA LYS A 128 12.69 4.02 -11.10
C LYS A 128 13.41 4.93 -10.10
N ASP A 129 13.73 6.16 -10.50
CA ASP A 129 14.43 7.13 -9.65
C ASP A 129 13.62 7.46 -8.39
N ASN A 130 12.31 7.55 -8.49
CA ASN A 130 11.39 7.72 -7.34
C ASN A 130 11.42 6.57 -6.32
N ARG A 131 12.02 5.44 -6.65
CA ARG A 131 12.24 4.32 -5.73
C ARG A 131 13.65 4.27 -5.14
N GLU A 132 14.54 5.13 -5.63
CA GLU A 132 15.98 5.08 -5.31
C GLU A 132 16.50 6.41 -4.74
N ILE A 133 16.17 7.54 -5.38
CA ILE A 133 16.73 8.85 -5.06
C ILE A 133 16.11 9.48 -3.80
N PRO A 134 14.77 9.61 -3.65
CA PRO A 134 14.23 10.17 -2.42
C PRO A 134 14.65 9.32 -1.21
N PRO A 135 15.09 9.94 -0.09
CA PRO A 135 15.55 9.19 1.06
C PRO A 135 14.43 8.35 1.67
N LEU A 136 14.80 7.19 2.23
CA LEU A 136 13.91 6.42 3.09
C LEU A 136 13.76 7.12 4.45
N ASN A 137 12.51 7.27 4.90
CA ASN A 137 12.18 7.84 6.19
C ASN A 137 11.26 6.88 6.97
N TYR A 138 11.86 5.83 7.53
CA TYR A 138 11.13 4.82 8.30
C TYR A 138 10.55 5.41 9.60
N GLU A 139 11.26 6.32 10.24
CA GLU A 139 10.80 7.00 11.46
C GLU A 139 9.47 7.73 11.22
N ARG A 140 9.26 8.26 10.02
CA ARG A 140 7.98 8.88 9.69
C ARG A 140 6.83 7.88 9.70
N VAL A 141 7.06 6.66 9.24
CA VAL A 141 6.04 5.59 9.24
C VAL A 141 5.78 5.11 10.67
N TYR A 142 6.81 5.01 11.50
CA TYR A 142 6.65 4.64 12.90
C TYR A 142 5.83 5.68 13.66
N ARG A 143 6.13 6.98 13.50
CA ARG A 143 5.33 8.07 14.10
C ARG A 143 3.87 8.04 13.59
N LEU A 144 3.64 7.64 12.35
CA LEU A 144 2.26 7.46 11.86
C LEU A 144 1.54 6.37 12.65
N LYS A 145 2.17 5.22 12.86
CA LYS A 145 1.60 4.15 13.69
C LYS A 145 1.33 4.60 15.12
N ASP A 146 2.26 5.34 15.72
CA ASP A 146 2.09 5.90 17.07
C ASP A 146 0.91 6.88 17.15
N SER A 147 0.68 7.68 16.08
CA SER A 147 -0.45 8.63 15.98
C SER A 147 -1.80 7.96 15.71
N PHE A 148 -1.79 6.80 15.07
CA PHE A 148 -2.99 6.05 14.69
C PHE A 148 -2.90 4.58 15.14
N PRO A 149 -2.89 4.31 16.44
CA PRO A 149 -2.65 2.96 16.98
C PRO A 149 -3.73 1.94 16.56
N ASP A 150 -4.94 2.41 16.24
CA ASP A 150 -6.06 1.57 15.81
C ASP A 150 -6.02 1.19 14.32
N LEU A 151 -5.13 1.80 13.55
CA LEU A 151 -4.92 1.45 12.16
C LEU A 151 -3.82 0.40 12.03
N GLU A 152 -3.97 -0.45 11.04
CA GLU A 152 -2.94 -1.37 10.61
C GLU A 152 -2.00 -0.66 9.63
N VAL A 153 -0.76 -0.49 10.05
CA VAL A 153 0.27 0.19 9.26
C VAL A 153 1.30 -0.82 8.80
N ILE A 154 1.39 -1.00 7.49
CA ILE A 154 2.34 -1.88 6.82
C ILE A 154 3.43 -1.03 6.17
N ILE A 155 4.68 -1.24 6.56
CA ILE A 155 5.82 -0.48 6.01
C ILE A 155 6.33 -1.13 4.72
N ASN A 156 6.76 -0.28 3.77
CA ASN A 156 7.35 -0.71 2.49
C ASN A 156 8.51 0.20 2.09
N GLY A 157 9.45 -0.33 1.33
CA GLY A 157 10.54 0.42 0.71
C GLY A 157 11.91 0.06 1.25
N GLY A 158 12.80 -0.43 0.38
CA GLY A 158 14.20 -0.75 0.71
C GLY A 158 14.41 -1.94 1.64
N ILE A 159 13.38 -2.72 1.93
CA ILE A 159 13.44 -3.89 2.81
C ILE A 159 13.87 -5.08 1.96
N GLU A 160 15.01 -5.67 2.27
CA GLU A 160 15.65 -6.68 1.43
C GLU A 160 15.83 -8.03 2.13
N THR A 161 15.91 -8.02 3.47
CA THR A 161 16.16 -9.24 4.25
C THR A 161 15.04 -9.50 5.26
N THR A 162 14.92 -10.76 5.69
CA THR A 162 14.02 -11.15 6.78
C THR A 162 14.41 -10.46 8.09
N HIS A 163 15.72 -10.21 8.30
CA HIS A 163 16.18 -9.48 9.47
C HIS A 163 15.65 -8.04 9.49
N ASP A 164 15.75 -7.33 8.36
CA ASP A 164 15.20 -5.96 8.25
C ASP A 164 13.69 -5.97 8.52
N ALA A 165 12.98 -6.95 7.96
CA ALA A 165 11.54 -7.09 8.19
C ALA A 165 11.20 -7.26 9.69
N LEU A 166 11.94 -8.12 10.40
CA LEU A 166 11.75 -8.33 11.85
C LEU A 166 12.02 -7.07 12.68
N GLU A 167 13.01 -6.25 12.30
CA GLU A 167 13.27 -4.99 12.99
C GLU A 167 12.11 -4.00 12.81
N HIS A 168 11.55 -3.92 11.60
CA HIS A 168 10.37 -3.08 11.35
C HIS A 168 9.12 -3.55 12.12
N LEU A 169 8.90 -4.86 12.22
CA LEU A 169 7.76 -5.44 12.93
C LEU A 169 7.71 -5.14 14.43
N LYS A 170 8.81 -4.66 15.02
CA LYS A 170 8.80 -4.14 16.39
C LYS A 170 8.06 -2.79 16.54
N ARG A 171 7.77 -2.12 15.43
CA ARG A 171 7.25 -0.74 15.40
C ARG A 171 5.98 -0.56 14.57
N VAL A 172 5.66 -1.51 13.69
CA VAL A 172 4.49 -1.49 12.80
C VAL A 172 3.85 -2.88 12.73
N ASP A 173 2.66 -2.96 12.15
CA ASP A 173 1.86 -4.19 12.15
C ASP A 173 2.24 -5.16 11.03
N GLY A 174 2.89 -4.67 9.97
CA GLY A 174 3.27 -5.51 8.84
C GLY A 174 4.41 -4.92 8.02
N VAL A 175 4.97 -5.75 7.16
CA VAL A 175 6.06 -5.40 6.25
C VAL A 175 5.75 -5.89 4.84
N MET A 176 5.78 -5.00 3.86
CA MET A 176 5.67 -5.36 2.46
C MET A 176 7.05 -5.39 1.81
N VAL A 177 7.50 -6.57 1.46
CA VAL A 177 8.72 -6.78 0.64
C VAL A 177 8.34 -6.73 -0.84
N GLY A 178 9.10 -6.02 -1.65
CA GLY A 178 8.81 -5.82 -3.06
C GLY A 178 9.90 -6.37 -3.96
N ARG A 179 10.73 -5.50 -4.51
CA ARG A 179 11.73 -5.82 -5.55
C ARG A 179 12.72 -6.93 -5.17
N SER A 180 13.11 -7.02 -3.91
CA SER A 180 14.02 -8.07 -3.45
C SER A 180 13.38 -9.46 -3.58
N ALA A 181 12.11 -9.61 -3.23
CA ALA A 181 11.37 -10.86 -3.42
C ALA A 181 11.21 -11.22 -4.91
N TYR A 182 10.96 -10.23 -5.78
CA TYR A 182 10.88 -10.45 -7.22
C TYR A 182 12.25 -10.83 -7.83
N ALA A 183 13.33 -10.19 -7.38
CA ALA A 183 14.69 -10.48 -7.87
C ALA A 183 15.23 -11.82 -7.36
N ASN A 184 14.90 -12.19 -6.14
CA ASN A 184 15.27 -13.44 -5.50
C ASN A 184 14.18 -13.89 -4.51
N PRO A 185 13.27 -14.77 -4.91
CA PRO A 185 12.19 -15.25 -4.04
C PRO A 185 12.66 -16.25 -2.97
N TYR A 186 13.87 -16.80 -3.07
CA TYR A 186 14.36 -17.85 -2.18
C TYR A 186 14.33 -17.49 -0.67
N PRO A 187 14.62 -16.25 -0.24
CA PRO A 187 14.49 -15.86 1.16
C PRO A 187 13.08 -16.02 1.74
N LEU A 188 12.04 -15.99 0.90
CA LEU A 188 10.63 -16.16 1.32
C LEU A 188 10.35 -17.57 1.86
N VAL A 189 11.10 -18.59 1.42
CA VAL A 189 10.98 -19.97 1.93
C VAL A 189 11.19 -20.07 3.44
N ASN A 190 11.93 -19.14 4.02
CA ASN A 190 12.20 -19.11 5.46
C ASN A 190 11.25 -18.20 6.24
N VAL A 191 10.36 -17.49 5.57
CA VAL A 191 9.39 -16.58 6.24
C VAL A 191 8.48 -17.40 7.14
N ASP A 192 7.83 -18.42 6.61
CA ASP A 192 6.92 -19.29 7.38
C ASP A 192 7.60 -19.93 8.60
N LYS A 193 8.84 -20.36 8.45
CA LYS A 193 9.61 -20.99 9.56
C LYS A 193 9.95 -20.03 10.70
N LYS A 194 10.11 -18.74 10.39
CA LYS A 194 10.48 -17.72 11.38
C LYS A 194 9.28 -17.02 12.01
N PHE A 195 8.15 -17.01 11.30
CA PHE A 195 6.96 -16.27 11.73
C PHE A 195 5.88 -17.16 12.34
N THR A 196 5.93 -18.49 12.17
CA THR A 196 4.96 -19.42 12.79
C THR A 196 5.07 -19.49 14.30
N ASP A 197 6.22 -19.15 14.88
CA ASP A 197 6.43 -19.24 16.33
C ASP A 197 6.19 -17.90 17.08
N GLU A 198 6.18 -16.75 16.40
CA GLU A 198 6.14 -15.43 17.07
C GLU A 198 5.13 -14.41 16.51
N VAL A 199 4.57 -14.60 15.33
CA VAL A 199 3.68 -13.59 14.72
C VAL A 199 2.44 -14.24 14.10
N ILE A 200 1.33 -14.13 14.80
CA ILE A 200 0.00 -14.38 14.23
C ILE A 200 -0.40 -13.11 13.47
N GLY A 201 -0.41 -13.18 12.17
CA GLY A 201 -1.00 -12.14 11.37
C GLY A 201 -0.20 -11.74 10.13
N TYR A 202 -0.83 -11.87 9.00
CA TYR A 202 -0.41 -11.61 7.62
C TYR A 202 0.66 -12.56 7.08
N GLN A 203 0.16 -13.66 6.62
CA GLN A 203 0.78 -14.42 5.54
C GLN A 203 0.94 -13.48 4.33
N LEU A 204 2.12 -13.48 3.76
CA LEU A 204 2.44 -12.79 2.51
C LEU A 204 1.62 -13.35 1.36
#